data_953b76d22d92224e6abe5e9e7f2e0bd4
#
_entry.id   953b76d22d92224e6abe5e9e7f2e0bd4
#
_cell.length_a   1.000
_cell.length_b   1.000
_cell.length_c   1.000
_cell.angle_alpha   90.00
_cell.angle_beta   90.00
_cell.angle_gamma   90.00
#
_symmetry.space_group_name_H-M   'P 1'
#
loop_
_entity.id
_entity.type
_entity.pdbx_description
1 polymer ?
#
loop_
_entity_poly.entity_id
_entity_poly.type
_entity_poly.pdbx_seq_one_letter_code
_entity_poly.pdbx_strand_id
1 'polypeptide(L)'
;MTEGVKQAFLMEREFQSQAEISSKSRVDGYDDFIFVNRYGDVQNQGNLNKALRRMMRDCNDEILEKYGADSDPVLLPQFSCHILRHTFATRLCESGANLKFIQSILGHADVSTTKHA
;
A
#
# COMPACT_ATOMS: atom_id res chain seq x y z
N MET A 1 10.39 -8.76 10.67
CA MET A 1 9.03 -8.15 10.66
C MET A 1 8.79 -7.46 11.99
N THR A 2 8.36 -6.21 11.96
CA THR A 2 8.04 -5.49 13.19
C THR A 2 6.74 -6.01 13.82
N GLU A 3 6.56 -5.79 15.12
CA GLU A 3 5.34 -6.21 15.82
C GLU A 3 4.09 -5.52 15.23
N GLY A 4 4.20 -4.23 14.87
CA GLY A 4 3.10 -3.50 14.25
C GLY A 4 2.65 -4.12 12.92
N VAL A 5 3.58 -4.52 12.07
CA VAL A 5 3.28 -5.18 10.80
C VAL A 5 2.63 -6.55 11.04
N LYS A 6 3.16 -7.31 11.99
CA LYS A 6 2.58 -8.61 12.37
C LYS A 6 1.13 -8.45 12.84
N GLN A 7 0.87 -7.46 13.69
CA GLN A 7 -0.49 -7.18 14.18
C GLN A 7 -1.42 -6.79 13.02
N ALA A 8 -0.95 -5.99 12.06
CA ALA A 8 -1.74 -5.62 10.90
C ALA A 8 -2.16 -6.85 10.09
N PHE A 9 -1.26 -7.80 9.85
CA PHE A 9 -1.60 -9.04 9.16
C PHE A 9 -2.61 -9.90 9.94
N LEU A 10 -2.46 -9.99 11.26
CA LEU A 10 -3.39 -10.73 12.11
C LEU A 10 -4.78 -10.10 12.11
N MET A 11 -4.86 -8.77 12.14
CA MET A 11 -6.13 -8.04 12.06
C MET A 11 -6.84 -8.27 10.72
N GLU A 12 -6.09 -8.25 9.63
CA GLU A 12 -6.65 -8.54 8.30
C GLU A 12 -7.16 -9.97 8.21
N ARG A 13 -6.42 -10.92 8.74
CA ARG A 13 -6.82 -12.32 8.79
C ARG A 13 -8.10 -12.52 9.58
N GLU A 14 -8.22 -11.87 10.72
CA GLU A 14 -9.41 -11.93 11.56
C GLU A 14 -10.62 -11.30 10.85
N PHE A 15 -10.42 -10.13 10.22
CA PHE A 15 -11.45 -9.47 9.44
C PHE A 15 -11.97 -10.37 8.32
N GLN A 16 -11.08 -10.99 7.54
CA GLN A 16 -11.46 -11.89 6.46
C GLN A 16 -12.22 -13.12 6.99
N SER A 17 -11.81 -13.65 8.12
CA SER A 17 -12.49 -14.78 8.76
C SER A 17 -13.91 -14.42 9.19
N GLN A 18 -14.09 -13.26 9.81
CA GLN A 18 -15.41 -12.78 10.25
C GLN A 18 -16.32 -12.44 9.08
N ALA A 19 -15.76 -11.89 8.00
CA ALA A 19 -16.50 -11.55 6.79
C ALA A 19 -16.70 -12.75 5.84
N GLU A 20 -16.20 -13.92 6.20
CA GLU A 20 -16.25 -15.13 5.38
C GLU A 20 -15.61 -14.94 4.00
N ILE A 21 -14.52 -14.16 3.96
CA ILE A 21 -13.75 -13.91 2.73
C ILE A 21 -12.57 -14.89 2.69
N SER A 22 -12.38 -15.54 1.55
CA SER A 22 -11.23 -16.41 1.32
C SER A 22 -10.64 -16.12 -0.07
N SER A 23 -9.32 -16.30 -0.21
CA SER A 23 -8.65 -16.11 -1.47
C SER A 23 -9.13 -17.13 -2.50
N LYS A 24 -9.58 -16.64 -3.66
CA LYS A 24 -10.05 -17.49 -4.78
C LYS A 24 -9.18 -17.38 -6.01
N SER A 25 -8.32 -16.36 -6.07
CA SER A 25 -7.47 -16.09 -7.21
C SER A 25 -6.26 -16.99 -7.23
N ARG A 26 -5.85 -17.35 -8.45
CA ARG A 26 -4.57 -18.01 -8.69
C ARG A 26 -3.83 -17.22 -9.77
N VAL A 27 -2.63 -16.73 -9.44
CA VAL A 27 -1.84 -15.90 -10.35
C VAL A 27 -0.41 -16.45 -10.38
N ASP A 28 0.09 -16.74 -11.56
CA ASP A 28 1.45 -17.28 -11.78
C ASP A 28 1.77 -18.52 -10.92
N GLY A 29 0.76 -19.37 -10.70
CA GLY A 29 0.91 -20.58 -9.89
C GLY A 29 0.79 -20.36 -8.39
N TYR A 30 0.64 -19.11 -7.93
CA TYR A 30 0.42 -18.78 -6.53
C TYR A 30 -1.06 -18.65 -6.21
N ASP A 31 -1.44 -19.05 -5.02
CA ASP A 31 -2.79 -18.92 -4.47
C ASP A 31 -2.70 -18.49 -3.00
N ASP A 32 -3.83 -18.46 -2.33
CA ASP A 32 -3.92 -18.09 -0.91
C ASP A 32 -3.30 -16.71 -0.60
N PHE A 33 -3.67 -15.72 -1.41
CA PHE A 33 -3.18 -14.35 -1.24
C PHE A 33 -3.73 -13.71 0.04
N ILE A 34 -2.88 -12.93 0.73
CA ILE A 34 -3.24 -12.27 1.98
C ILE A 34 -4.24 -11.14 1.74
N PHE A 35 -4.00 -10.32 0.72
CA PHE A 35 -4.82 -9.15 0.43
C PHE A 35 -5.73 -9.40 -0.76
N VAL A 36 -7.01 -9.57 -0.46
CA VAL A 36 -8.03 -9.82 -1.47
C VAL A 36 -9.21 -8.89 -1.24
N ASN A 37 -10.04 -8.71 -2.26
CA ASN A 37 -11.27 -7.94 -2.14
C ASN A 37 -12.38 -8.75 -1.45
N ARG A 38 -13.56 -8.16 -1.31
CA ARG A 38 -14.71 -8.84 -0.68
C ARG A 38 -15.17 -10.11 -1.39
N TYR A 39 -14.76 -10.28 -2.64
CA TYR A 39 -15.09 -11.48 -3.44
C TYR A 39 -13.99 -12.55 -3.38
N GLY A 40 -12.90 -12.28 -2.69
CA GLY A 40 -11.75 -13.19 -2.60
C GLY A 40 -10.77 -13.06 -3.76
N ASP A 41 -10.91 -12.03 -4.59
CA ASP A 41 -10.03 -11.79 -5.74
C ASP A 41 -8.88 -10.85 -5.37
N VAL A 42 -7.72 -11.08 -5.98
CA VAL A 42 -6.53 -10.26 -5.80
C VAL A 42 -6.81 -8.82 -6.24
N GLN A 43 -6.41 -7.85 -5.43
CA GLN A 43 -6.49 -6.44 -5.76
C GLN A 43 -5.50 -6.10 -6.88
N ASN A 44 -5.94 -5.28 -7.82
CA ASN A 44 -5.05 -4.74 -8.84
C ASN A 44 -4.68 -3.29 -8.52
N GLN A 45 -3.60 -2.83 -9.15
CA GLN A 45 -3.07 -1.47 -8.95
C GLN A 45 -4.11 -0.39 -9.29
N GLY A 46 -4.87 -0.58 -10.36
CA GLY A 46 -5.88 0.38 -10.78
C GLY A 46 -6.96 0.59 -9.72
N ASN A 47 -7.46 -0.47 -9.11
CA ASN A 47 -8.48 -0.40 -8.07
C ASN A 47 -7.93 0.23 -6.80
N LEU A 48 -6.70 -0.10 -6.41
CA LEU A 48 -6.04 0.49 -5.25
C LEU A 48 -5.82 1.99 -5.46
N ASN A 49 -5.37 2.40 -6.65
CA ASN A 49 -5.16 3.81 -6.97
C ASN A 49 -6.48 4.60 -6.97
N LYS A 50 -7.57 4.01 -7.44
CA LYS A 50 -8.91 4.62 -7.35
C LYS A 50 -9.32 4.84 -5.91
N ALA A 51 -9.09 3.85 -5.05
CA ALA A 51 -9.39 3.96 -3.62
C ALA A 51 -8.55 5.06 -2.96
N LEU A 52 -7.26 5.13 -3.27
CA LEU A 52 -6.37 6.18 -2.75
C LEU A 52 -6.84 7.57 -3.19
N ARG A 53 -7.17 7.76 -4.47
CA ARG A 53 -7.67 9.05 -4.96
C ARG A 53 -8.93 9.48 -4.23
N ARG A 54 -9.85 8.55 -3.99
CA ARG A 54 -11.10 8.82 -3.26
C ARG A 54 -10.82 9.22 -1.82
N MET A 55 -9.94 8.49 -1.14
CA MET A 55 -9.55 8.81 0.24
C MET A 55 -8.87 10.17 0.35
N MET A 56 -7.96 10.50 -0.56
CA MET A 56 -7.29 11.80 -0.59
C MET A 56 -8.27 12.94 -0.83
N ARG A 57 -9.21 12.75 -1.77
CA ARG A 57 -10.26 13.74 -2.04
C ARG A 57 -11.10 13.97 -0.79
N ASP A 58 -11.57 12.91 -0.17
CA ASP A 58 -12.43 13.00 1.00
C ASP A 58 -11.70 13.65 2.19
N CYS A 59 -10.43 13.33 2.40
CA CYS A 59 -9.59 13.98 3.42
C CYS A 59 -9.41 15.48 3.13
N ASN A 60 -9.14 15.83 1.88
CA ASN A 60 -8.95 17.23 1.50
C ASN A 60 -10.24 18.03 1.60
N ASP A 61 -11.36 17.43 1.23
CA ASP A 61 -12.69 18.05 1.39
C ASP A 61 -12.98 18.31 2.87
N GLU A 62 -12.66 17.36 3.74
CA GLU A 62 -12.82 17.51 5.19
C GLU A 62 -11.94 18.63 5.75
N ILE A 63 -10.69 18.73 5.29
CA ILE A 63 -9.77 19.80 5.70
C ILE A 63 -10.31 21.18 5.26
N LEU A 64 -10.78 21.29 4.01
CA LEU A 64 -11.34 22.53 3.49
C LEU A 64 -12.61 22.93 4.23
N GLU A 65 -13.44 21.98 4.58
CA GLU A 65 -14.67 22.21 5.35
C GLU A 65 -14.34 22.72 6.76
N LYS A 66 -13.34 22.12 7.40
CA LYS A 66 -12.95 22.46 8.78
C LYS A 66 -12.24 23.80 8.90
N TYR A 67 -11.30 24.11 8.00
CA TYR A 67 -10.44 25.28 8.08
C TYR A 67 -10.83 26.40 7.12
N GLY A 68 -11.64 26.11 6.09
CA GLY A 68 -12.02 27.04 5.04
C GLY A 68 -10.93 27.22 3.99
N ALA A 69 -11.36 27.45 2.73
CA ALA A 69 -10.44 27.64 1.61
C ALA A 69 -9.59 28.91 1.76
N ASP A 70 -10.14 29.94 2.41
CA ASP A 70 -9.47 31.24 2.60
C ASP A 70 -8.27 31.15 3.55
N SER A 71 -8.21 30.13 4.41
CA SER A 71 -7.08 29.93 5.33
C SER A 71 -5.87 29.28 4.66
N ASP A 72 -6.00 28.89 3.38
CA ASP A 72 -4.96 28.22 2.60
C ASP A 72 -4.38 26.99 3.35
N PRO A 73 -5.23 26.02 3.73
CA PRO A 73 -4.77 24.87 4.50
C PRO A 73 -3.86 23.95 3.66
N VAL A 74 -2.98 23.24 4.35
CA VAL A 74 -2.12 22.24 3.70
C VAL A 74 -2.96 21.03 3.35
N LEU A 75 -3.07 20.73 2.06
CA LEU A 75 -3.80 19.58 1.54
C LEU A 75 -2.85 18.42 1.23
N LEU A 76 -3.39 17.21 1.23
CA LEU A 76 -2.63 16.03 0.79
C LEU A 76 -2.35 16.13 -0.72
N PRO A 77 -1.09 15.95 -1.15
CA PRO A 77 -0.78 15.89 -2.57
C PRO A 77 -1.33 14.60 -3.17
N GLN A 78 -1.57 14.60 -4.48
CA GLN A 78 -1.95 13.36 -5.16
C GLN A 78 -0.76 12.40 -5.23
N PHE A 79 -1.00 11.15 -4.85
CA PHE A 79 -0.01 10.09 -4.97
C PHE A 79 -0.68 8.76 -5.34
N SER A 80 0.12 7.82 -5.82
CA SER A 80 -0.33 6.49 -6.21
C SER A 80 0.37 5.42 -5.36
N CYS A 81 -0.06 4.17 -5.50
CA CYS A 81 0.61 3.03 -4.86
C CYS A 81 2.09 2.97 -5.20
N HIS A 82 2.46 3.35 -6.43
CA HIS A 82 3.85 3.36 -6.88
C HIS A 82 4.70 4.34 -6.07
N ILE A 83 4.15 5.50 -5.73
CA ILE A 83 4.84 6.49 -4.88
C ILE A 83 5.06 5.94 -3.46
N LEU A 84 4.09 5.23 -2.91
CA LEU A 84 4.26 4.57 -1.61
C LEU A 84 5.39 3.55 -1.64
N ARG A 85 5.49 2.78 -2.73
CA ARG A 85 6.58 1.83 -2.93
C ARG A 85 7.94 2.55 -3.02
N HIS A 86 8.01 3.65 -3.76
CA HIS A 86 9.22 4.49 -3.84
C HIS A 86 9.65 5.01 -2.47
N THR A 87 8.70 5.51 -1.69
CA THR A 87 8.97 6.02 -0.35
C THR A 87 9.52 4.92 0.56
N PHE A 88 8.93 3.75 0.51
CA PHE A 88 9.40 2.59 1.27
C PHE A 88 10.84 2.21 0.88
N ALA A 89 11.12 2.12 -0.43
CA ALA A 89 12.45 1.80 -0.94
C ALA A 89 13.49 2.84 -0.51
N THR A 90 13.14 4.13 -0.60
CA THR A 90 14.01 5.23 -0.18
C THR A 90 14.33 5.14 1.31
N ARG A 91 13.33 4.90 2.15
CA ARG A 91 13.52 4.75 3.59
C ARG A 91 14.41 3.55 3.94
N LEU A 92 14.26 2.44 3.24
CA LEU A 92 15.14 1.28 3.42
C LEU A 92 16.58 1.61 3.04
N CYS A 93 16.79 2.33 1.94
CA CYS A 93 18.13 2.77 1.54
C CYS A 93 18.75 3.69 2.58
N GLU A 94 18.01 4.66 3.09
CA GLU A 94 18.46 5.60 4.13
C GLU A 94 18.80 4.88 5.44
N SER A 95 18.12 3.78 5.74
CA SER A 95 18.39 3.00 6.95
C SER A 95 19.69 2.19 6.89
N GLY A 96 20.37 2.19 5.75
CA GLY A 96 21.59 1.43 5.55
C GLY A 96 21.41 -0.05 5.26
N ALA A 97 20.17 -0.46 4.92
CA ALA A 97 19.87 -1.85 4.57
C ALA A 97 20.68 -2.29 3.33
N ASN A 98 21.05 -3.57 3.30
CA ASN A 98 21.78 -4.15 2.18
C ASN A 98 20.95 -4.08 0.90
N LEU A 99 21.57 -3.68 -0.21
CA LEU A 99 20.90 -3.49 -1.50
C LEU A 99 20.22 -4.77 -2.01
N LYS A 100 20.85 -5.92 -1.81
CA LYS A 100 20.25 -7.22 -2.18
C LYS A 100 18.99 -7.53 -1.35
N PHE A 101 19.03 -7.18 -0.07
CA PHE A 101 17.88 -7.33 0.82
C PHE A 101 16.71 -6.46 0.37
N ILE A 102 16.98 -5.19 0.04
CA ILE A 102 15.99 -4.25 -0.46
C ILE A 102 15.39 -4.78 -1.77
N GLN A 103 16.23 -5.22 -2.69
CA GLN A 103 15.80 -5.81 -3.96
C GLN A 103 14.91 -7.03 -3.75
N SER A 104 15.27 -7.91 -2.84
CA SER A 104 14.49 -9.11 -2.52
C SER A 104 13.10 -8.76 -1.97
N ILE A 105 13.01 -7.82 -1.03
CA ILE A 105 11.74 -7.40 -0.43
C ILE A 105 10.82 -6.74 -1.46
N LEU A 106 11.39 -5.91 -2.34
CA LEU A 106 10.61 -5.19 -3.35
C LEU A 106 10.29 -6.05 -4.58
N GLY A 107 10.93 -7.20 -4.73
CA GLY A 107 10.78 -8.05 -5.89
C GLY A 107 11.36 -7.46 -7.16
N HIS A 108 12.34 -6.56 -7.08
CA HIS A 108 13.02 -6.00 -8.23
C HIS A 108 13.91 -7.03 -8.91
N ALA A 109 13.93 -7.02 -10.26
CA ALA A 109 14.71 -7.96 -11.04
C ALA A 109 16.22 -7.70 -10.98
N ASP A 110 16.60 -6.43 -10.79
CA ASP A 110 18.01 -6.03 -10.75
C ASP A 110 18.24 -4.85 -9.78
N VAL A 111 19.54 -4.61 -9.48
CA VAL A 111 19.98 -3.60 -8.53
C VAL A 111 19.76 -2.18 -9.05
N SER A 112 19.85 -1.96 -10.36
CA SER A 112 19.65 -0.64 -10.96
C SER A 112 18.21 -0.14 -10.75
N THR A 113 17.24 -1.02 -10.84
CA THR A 113 15.84 -0.71 -10.54
C THR A 113 15.69 -0.20 -9.10
N THR A 114 16.34 -0.84 -8.15
CA THR A 114 16.30 -0.44 -6.73
C THR A 114 16.94 0.92 -6.51
N LYS A 115 18.07 1.21 -7.17
CA LYS A 115 18.77 2.49 -7.05
C LYS A 115 17.93 3.67 -7.53
N HIS A 116 17.02 3.44 -8.47
CA HIS A 116 16.16 4.46 -9.04
C HIS A 116 14.77 4.49 -8.39
N ALA A 117 14.53 3.60 -7.43
CA ALA A 117 13.30 3.61 -6.65
C ALA A 117 13.36 4.64 -5.50
#